data_18f8b08fd70afb83f4df5be967b792e8
#
_entry.id   18f8b08fd70afb83f4df5be967b792e8
#
_cell.length_a   1.000
_cell.length_b   1.000
_cell.length_c   1.000
_cell.angle_alpha   90.00
_cell.angle_beta   90.00
_cell.angle_gamma   90.00
#
_symmetry.space_group_name_H-M   'P 1'
#
loop_
_entity.id
_entity.type
_entity.pdbx_description
1 polymer ?
#
loop_
_entity_poly.entity_id
_entity_poly.type
_entity_poly.pdbx_seq_one_letter_code
_entity_poly.pdbx_strand_id
1 'polypeptide(L)'
;MGKLTKNQKAAIAKYDAAKEYKLAEACELVKEVTFTKFDASVELHVNLGVDPRKANQMVRGVVTLPHGTGKTKRVLVLCTPDKENEAKEAGADYVGLDEYIEKIKGGWTDVDVIICTPSVMAKVGIIGRILGPRGLMPNPKTGTVTMEVGNAVKEVKAGKIDFKVDKTGIVHAAIGKVSFSGAQLLDNAKELLSAILKLKPQALKGTYMKGVAICSTMSPGITVDVKSVE
;
A
#
# COMPACT_ATOMS: atom_id res chain seq x y z
N MET A 1 27.26 6.07 10.38
CA MET A 1 26.72 5.19 9.33
C MET A 1 27.43 3.85 9.37
N GLY A 2 26.67 2.72 9.31
CA GLY A 2 27.25 1.39 9.21
C GLY A 2 28.03 1.20 7.92
N LYS A 3 29.01 0.27 7.90
CA LYS A 3 29.73 -0.07 6.66
C LYS A 3 28.77 -0.67 5.63
N LEU A 4 28.75 -0.10 4.41
CA LEU A 4 28.01 -0.65 3.28
C LEU A 4 28.51 -2.06 2.95
N THR A 5 27.59 -2.99 2.69
CA THR A 5 27.90 -4.34 2.22
C THR A 5 28.47 -4.31 0.80
N LYS A 6 29.15 -5.39 0.38
CA LYS A 6 29.71 -5.51 -0.97
C LYS A 6 28.63 -5.31 -2.05
N ASN A 7 27.45 -5.91 -1.87
CA ASN A 7 26.35 -5.80 -2.82
C ASN A 7 25.78 -4.37 -2.88
N GLN A 8 25.64 -3.69 -1.72
CA GLN A 8 25.19 -2.30 -1.70
C GLN A 8 26.18 -1.36 -2.41
N LYS A 9 27.49 -1.56 -2.24
CA LYS A 9 28.50 -0.78 -2.96
C LYS A 9 28.40 -0.98 -4.47
N ALA A 10 28.23 -2.24 -4.92
CA ALA A 10 28.05 -2.55 -6.32
C ALA A 10 26.74 -1.97 -6.90
N ALA A 11 25.67 -1.93 -6.11
CA ALA A 11 24.41 -1.32 -6.50
C ALA A 11 24.51 0.21 -6.64
N ILE A 12 25.15 0.88 -5.66
CA ILE A 12 25.35 2.34 -5.69
C ILE A 12 26.27 2.77 -6.85
N ALA A 13 27.21 1.95 -7.25
CA ALA A 13 28.10 2.24 -8.39
C ALA A 13 27.39 2.24 -9.76
N LYS A 14 26.16 1.71 -9.84
CA LYS A 14 25.39 1.64 -11.08
C LYS A 14 24.62 2.93 -11.41
N TYR A 15 24.47 3.85 -10.48
CA TYR A 15 23.70 5.07 -10.67
C TYR A 15 24.33 6.22 -9.87
N ASP A 16 24.00 7.45 -10.24
CA ASP A 16 24.44 8.64 -9.50
C ASP A 16 23.37 9.02 -8.46
N ALA A 17 23.72 8.87 -7.18
CA ALA A 17 22.80 9.16 -6.06
C ALA A 17 22.46 10.65 -5.90
N ALA A 18 23.25 11.56 -6.51
CA ALA A 18 23.00 13.01 -6.47
C ALA A 18 22.07 13.49 -7.59
N LYS A 19 21.84 12.64 -8.61
CA LYS A 19 21.00 12.96 -9.75
C LYS A 19 19.52 12.63 -9.47
N GLU A 20 18.63 13.53 -9.87
CA GLU A 20 17.20 13.26 -9.94
C GLU A 20 16.87 12.64 -11.33
N TYR A 21 16.18 11.50 -11.32
CA TYR A 21 15.83 10.75 -12.52
C TYR A 21 14.36 10.98 -12.88
N LYS A 22 14.03 10.94 -14.17
CA LYS A 22 12.63 10.87 -14.59
C LYS A 22 11.98 9.58 -14.10
N LEU A 23 10.68 9.61 -13.80
CA LEU A 23 9.97 8.45 -13.23
C LEU A 23 10.12 7.18 -14.08
N ALA A 24 10.06 7.30 -15.41
CA ALA A 24 10.26 6.17 -16.33
C ALA A 24 11.67 5.57 -16.22
N GLU A 25 12.70 6.43 -16.22
CA GLU A 25 14.10 6.00 -16.07
C GLU A 25 14.34 5.34 -14.70
N ALA A 26 13.74 5.91 -13.65
CA ALA A 26 13.86 5.37 -12.29
C ALA A 26 13.21 3.97 -12.15
N CYS A 27 12.10 3.71 -12.85
CA CYS A 27 11.45 2.39 -12.87
C CYS A 27 12.30 1.31 -13.56
N GLU A 28 13.05 1.66 -14.60
CA GLU A 28 14.02 0.73 -15.22
C GLU A 28 15.26 0.55 -14.32
N LEU A 29 15.81 1.66 -13.82
CA LEU A 29 17.02 1.65 -13.03
C LEU A 29 16.87 0.87 -11.71
N VAL A 30 15.70 0.89 -11.07
CA VAL A 30 15.46 0.12 -9.83
C VAL A 30 15.59 -1.38 -10.06
N LYS A 31 15.27 -1.88 -11.26
CA LYS A 31 15.44 -3.29 -11.61
C LYS A 31 16.91 -3.65 -11.75
N GLU A 32 17.71 -2.77 -12.39
CA GLU A 32 19.16 -2.99 -12.58
C GLU A 32 19.94 -2.93 -11.27
N VAL A 33 19.52 -2.05 -10.36
CA VAL A 33 20.17 -1.84 -9.04
C VAL A 33 19.79 -2.94 -8.06
N THR A 34 18.71 -3.68 -8.30
CA THR A 34 18.28 -4.78 -7.44
C THR A 34 19.28 -5.94 -7.48
N PHE A 35 19.67 -6.42 -6.32
CA PHE A 35 20.65 -7.52 -6.16
C PHE A 35 20.12 -8.72 -5.38
N THR A 36 18.84 -8.71 -5.01
CA THR A 36 18.21 -9.82 -4.28
C THR A 36 17.96 -11.02 -5.19
N LYS A 37 18.00 -12.23 -4.62
CA LYS A 37 17.75 -13.47 -5.36
C LYS A 37 16.27 -13.87 -5.38
N PHE A 38 15.42 -13.15 -4.66
CA PHE A 38 13.97 -13.33 -4.63
C PHE A 38 13.29 -12.17 -5.37
N ASP A 39 12.03 -12.37 -5.76
CA ASP A 39 11.24 -11.33 -6.41
C ASP A 39 10.88 -10.21 -5.41
N ALA A 40 11.73 -9.19 -5.38
CA ALA A 40 11.66 -8.09 -4.44
C ALA A 40 10.44 -7.20 -4.72
N SER A 41 9.86 -6.63 -3.67
CA SER A 41 8.84 -5.60 -3.81
C SER A 41 9.50 -4.29 -4.24
N VAL A 42 8.87 -3.59 -5.18
CA VAL A 42 9.22 -2.22 -5.55
C VAL A 42 8.28 -1.27 -4.83
N GLU A 43 8.86 -0.31 -4.12
CA GLU A 43 8.15 0.64 -3.27
C GLU A 43 8.41 2.06 -3.71
N LEU A 44 7.37 2.88 -3.64
CA LEU A 44 7.41 4.31 -3.87
C LEU A 44 7.27 5.04 -2.53
N HIS A 45 8.16 5.98 -2.29
CA HIS A 45 8.18 6.81 -1.09
C HIS A 45 7.97 8.27 -1.50
N VAL A 46 6.91 8.89 -0.98
CA VAL A 46 6.55 10.27 -1.31
C VAL A 46 6.63 11.12 -0.06
N ASN A 47 7.59 12.02 -0.02
CA ASN A 47 7.74 12.99 1.06
C ASN A 47 6.80 14.17 0.81
N LEU A 48 5.84 14.35 1.72
CA LEU A 48 4.82 15.38 1.64
C LEU A 48 5.14 16.53 2.60
N GLY A 49 4.75 17.74 2.23
CA GLY A 49 4.89 18.94 3.06
C GLY A 49 3.81 19.08 4.14
N VAL A 50 3.17 17.97 4.56
CA VAL A 50 2.09 17.96 5.54
C VAL A 50 2.62 17.76 6.97
N ASP A 51 1.87 18.26 7.95
CA ASP A 51 2.09 17.95 9.36
C ASP A 51 1.10 16.86 9.82
N PRO A 52 1.56 15.60 9.98
CA PRO A 52 0.67 14.48 10.31
C PRO A 52 0.11 14.55 11.74
N ARG A 53 0.59 15.46 12.58
CA ARG A 53 0.05 15.73 13.93
C ARG A 53 -1.28 16.48 13.88
N LYS A 54 -1.54 17.18 12.77
CA LYS A 54 -2.77 17.93 12.55
C LYS A 54 -3.79 17.05 11.82
N ALA A 55 -4.94 16.83 12.42
CA ALA A 55 -5.98 15.97 11.86
C ALA A 55 -6.46 16.41 10.46
N ASN A 56 -6.45 17.73 10.19
CA ASN A 56 -6.82 18.33 8.90
C ASN A 56 -5.73 18.23 7.81
N GLN A 57 -4.53 17.77 8.16
CA GLN A 57 -3.41 17.55 7.22
C GLN A 57 -3.05 16.07 7.08
N MET A 58 -3.79 15.18 7.72
CA MET A 58 -3.56 13.74 7.61
C MET A 58 -4.03 13.22 6.26
N VAL A 59 -3.09 12.83 5.41
CA VAL A 59 -3.35 12.20 4.10
C VAL A 59 -3.51 10.69 4.30
N ARG A 60 -4.65 10.17 3.91
CA ARG A 60 -4.96 8.74 3.86
C ARG A 60 -5.93 8.48 2.72
N GLY A 61 -5.67 7.44 1.95
CA GLY A 61 -6.51 7.08 0.83
C GLY A 61 -6.33 5.64 0.39
N VAL A 62 -7.01 5.32 -0.68
CA VAL A 62 -6.90 4.05 -1.37
C VAL A 62 -6.69 4.31 -2.85
N VAL A 63 -6.02 3.39 -3.51
CA VAL A 63 -5.83 3.39 -4.96
C VAL A 63 -5.89 1.96 -5.46
N THR A 64 -6.49 1.77 -6.62
CA THR A 64 -6.48 0.49 -7.32
C THR A 64 -5.42 0.55 -8.39
N LEU A 65 -4.39 -0.28 -8.26
CA LEU A 65 -3.29 -0.31 -9.21
C LEU A 65 -3.70 -1.07 -10.47
N PRO A 66 -3.48 -0.53 -11.69
CA PRO A 66 -3.88 -1.18 -12.95
C PRO A 66 -3.30 -2.59 -13.11
N HIS A 67 -2.06 -2.79 -12.70
CA HIS A 67 -1.34 -4.07 -12.82
C HIS A 67 -1.27 -4.82 -11.48
N GLY A 68 -2.00 -4.36 -10.45
CA GLY A 68 -1.94 -4.94 -9.11
C GLY A 68 -0.57 -4.76 -8.44
N THR A 69 -0.37 -5.48 -7.33
CA THR A 69 0.89 -5.44 -6.55
C THR A 69 1.79 -6.66 -6.81
N GLY A 70 1.35 -7.64 -7.61
CA GLY A 70 2.05 -8.92 -7.79
C GLY A 70 2.01 -9.83 -6.55
N LYS A 71 1.16 -9.53 -5.57
CA LYS A 71 0.95 -10.35 -4.38
C LYS A 71 -0.51 -10.78 -4.28
N THR A 72 -0.76 -12.07 -4.20
CA THR A 72 -2.10 -12.60 -3.92
C THR A 72 -2.45 -12.34 -2.47
N LYS A 73 -3.52 -11.58 -2.21
CA LYS A 73 -3.98 -11.25 -0.86
C LYS A 73 -5.01 -12.26 -0.39
N ARG A 74 -4.88 -12.74 0.84
CA ARG A 74 -5.89 -13.57 1.52
C ARG A 74 -6.91 -12.64 2.17
N VAL A 75 -8.14 -12.77 1.74
CA VAL A 75 -9.24 -11.90 2.15
C VAL A 75 -10.18 -12.65 3.08
N LEU A 76 -10.36 -12.12 4.30
CA LEU A 76 -11.38 -12.54 5.23
C LEU A 76 -12.57 -11.58 5.15
N VAL A 77 -13.77 -12.14 5.00
CA VAL A 77 -15.01 -11.38 5.02
C VAL A 77 -15.80 -11.70 6.29
N LEU A 78 -16.03 -10.68 7.11
CA LEU A 78 -16.88 -10.76 8.29
C LEU A 78 -18.26 -10.16 7.97
N CYS A 79 -19.25 -10.99 7.75
CA CYS A 79 -20.59 -10.57 7.36
C CYS A 79 -21.69 -11.40 8.05
N THR A 80 -22.93 -10.95 7.89
CA THR A 80 -24.10 -11.73 8.27
C THR A 80 -24.33 -12.87 7.27
N PRO A 81 -25.03 -13.96 7.66
CA PRO A 81 -25.26 -15.12 6.79
C PRO A 81 -25.85 -14.77 5.41
N ASP A 82 -26.67 -13.71 5.33
CA ASP A 82 -27.27 -13.24 4.09
C ASP A 82 -26.27 -12.81 3.01
N LYS A 83 -25.08 -12.37 3.44
CA LYS A 83 -24.01 -11.86 2.55
C LYS A 83 -22.87 -12.88 2.33
N GLU A 84 -22.95 -14.07 2.94
CA GLU A 84 -21.88 -15.06 2.80
C GLU A 84 -21.76 -15.59 1.37
N ASN A 85 -22.89 -15.83 0.70
CA ASN A 85 -22.89 -16.35 -0.67
C ASN A 85 -22.26 -15.33 -1.64
N GLU A 86 -22.62 -14.05 -1.51
CA GLU A 86 -22.03 -12.96 -2.30
C GLU A 86 -20.50 -12.89 -2.11
N ALA A 87 -20.02 -13.05 -0.88
CA ALA A 87 -18.60 -13.04 -0.56
C ALA A 87 -17.86 -14.26 -1.15
N LYS A 88 -18.46 -15.45 -1.09
CA LYS A 88 -17.89 -16.69 -1.66
C LYS A 88 -17.81 -16.64 -3.18
N GLU A 89 -18.87 -16.15 -3.84
CA GLU A 89 -18.91 -15.96 -5.30
C GLU A 89 -17.88 -14.93 -5.79
N ALA A 90 -17.63 -13.89 -4.99
CA ALA A 90 -16.61 -12.89 -5.28
C ALA A 90 -15.17 -13.42 -5.08
N GLY A 91 -15.01 -14.63 -4.53
CA GLY A 91 -13.74 -15.29 -4.35
C GLY A 91 -13.02 -14.96 -3.03
N ALA A 92 -13.75 -14.62 -1.97
CA ALA A 92 -13.14 -14.48 -0.64
C ALA A 92 -12.54 -15.80 -0.16
N ASP A 93 -11.37 -15.76 0.50
CA ASP A 93 -10.68 -16.96 0.96
C ASP A 93 -11.31 -17.50 2.25
N TYR A 94 -11.80 -16.59 3.08
CA TYR A 94 -12.47 -16.91 4.34
C TYR A 94 -13.74 -16.06 4.48
N VAL A 95 -14.85 -16.71 4.85
CA VAL A 95 -16.14 -16.03 5.03
C VAL A 95 -16.82 -16.57 6.28
N GLY A 96 -17.30 -15.69 7.14
CA GLY A 96 -18.02 -16.05 8.36
C GLY A 96 -18.02 -14.91 9.36
N LEU A 97 -18.46 -15.16 10.60
CA LEU A 97 -18.52 -14.12 11.64
C LEU A 97 -17.93 -14.62 12.97
N ASP A 98 -18.74 -15.29 13.77
CA ASP A 98 -18.38 -15.59 15.17
C ASP A 98 -17.20 -16.58 15.28
N GLU A 99 -17.14 -17.55 14.38
CA GLU A 99 -16.01 -18.50 14.29
C GLU A 99 -14.66 -17.81 14.10
N TYR A 100 -14.60 -16.82 13.17
CA TYR A 100 -13.36 -16.11 12.89
C TYR A 100 -13.03 -15.10 13.98
N ILE A 101 -14.02 -14.52 14.64
CA ILE A 101 -13.81 -13.68 15.81
C ILE A 101 -13.13 -14.48 16.93
N GLU A 102 -13.58 -15.72 17.17
CA GLU A 102 -12.98 -16.61 18.18
C GLU A 102 -11.57 -17.06 17.77
N LYS A 103 -11.36 -17.43 16.52
CA LYS A 103 -10.03 -17.74 15.97
C LYS A 103 -9.05 -16.58 16.13
N ILE A 104 -9.48 -15.34 15.84
CA ILE A 104 -8.65 -14.14 15.99
C ILE A 104 -8.36 -13.86 17.47
N LYS A 105 -9.33 -14.05 18.37
CA LYS A 105 -9.08 -13.98 19.84
C LYS A 105 -8.03 -15.00 20.27
N GLY A 106 -8.02 -16.20 19.66
CA GLY A 106 -7.01 -17.23 19.87
C GLY A 106 -5.65 -16.92 19.24
N GLY A 107 -5.49 -15.77 18.56
CA GLY A 107 -4.23 -15.32 17.96
C GLY A 107 -4.08 -15.61 16.47
N TRP A 108 -5.05 -16.23 15.81
CA TRP A 108 -5.00 -16.42 14.36
C TRP A 108 -5.17 -15.11 13.59
N THR A 109 -4.23 -14.79 12.76
CA THR A 109 -4.21 -13.56 11.95
C THR A 109 -3.58 -13.80 10.58
N ASP A 110 -3.78 -15.00 10.03
CA ASP A 110 -3.18 -15.45 8.78
C ASP A 110 -3.97 -14.96 7.56
N VAL A 111 -4.28 -13.66 7.55
CA VAL A 111 -5.00 -12.93 6.53
C VAL A 111 -4.32 -11.61 6.23
N ASP A 112 -4.46 -11.13 4.99
CA ASP A 112 -3.85 -9.87 4.55
C ASP A 112 -4.83 -8.69 4.58
N VAL A 113 -6.12 -8.95 4.38
CA VAL A 113 -7.18 -7.93 4.42
C VAL A 113 -8.43 -8.50 5.06
N ILE A 114 -9.09 -7.69 5.90
CA ILE A 114 -10.39 -8.01 6.50
C ILE A 114 -11.43 -7.02 5.96
N ILE A 115 -12.48 -7.53 5.37
CA ILE A 115 -13.65 -6.77 4.92
C ILE A 115 -14.79 -7.09 5.87
N CYS A 116 -15.60 -6.10 6.23
CA CYS A 116 -16.77 -6.34 7.04
C CYS A 116 -17.96 -5.48 6.63
N THR A 117 -19.16 -5.94 6.98
CA THR A 117 -20.37 -5.13 6.86
C THR A 117 -20.50 -4.18 8.06
N PRO A 118 -21.10 -2.99 7.89
CA PRO A 118 -21.27 -2.04 8.99
C PRO A 118 -22.00 -2.63 10.20
N SER A 119 -22.95 -3.54 9.98
CA SER A 119 -23.75 -4.20 11.00
C SER A 119 -22.92 -5.03 12.00
N VAL A 120 -21.80 -5.62 11.55
CA VAL A 120 -20.94 -6.46 12.41
C VAL A 120 -19.78 -5.71 13.03
N MET A 121 -19.58 -4.41 12.73
CA MET A 121 -18.47 -3.61 13.25
C MET A 121 -18.41 -3.57 14.78
N ALA A 122 -19.56 -3.61 15.47
CA ALA A 122 -19.60 -3.64 16.93
C ALA A 122 -18.90 -4.91 17.47
N LYS A 123 -19.11 -6.07 16.85
CA LYS A 123 -18.44 -7.33 17.21
C LYS A 123 -16.95 -7.31 16.86
N VAL A 124 -16.59 -6.75 15.70
CA VAL A 124 -15.19 -6.60 15.26
C VAL A 124 -14.41 -5.65 16.18
N GLY A 125 -15.08 -4.64 16.74
CA GLY A 125 -14.48 -3.72 17.71
C GLY A 125 -13.85 -4.42 18.92
N ILE A 126 -14.40 -5.55 19.36
CA ILE A 126 -13.90 -6.35 20.50
C ILE A 126 -12.48 -6.89 20.21
N ILE A 127 -12.20 -7.24 18.96
CA ILE A 127 -10.89 -7.77 18.52
C ILE A 127 -9.96 -6.67 18.00
N GLY A 128 -10.39 -5.40 18.06
CA GLY A 128 -9.61 -4.25 17.58
C GLY A 128 -8.23 -4.12 18.22
N ARG A 129 -8.06 -4.56 19.49
CA ARG A 129 -6.75 -4.59 20.15
C ARG A 129 -5.75 -5.54 19.50
N ILE A 130 -6.22 -6.59 18.83
CA ILE A 130 -5.38 -7.58 18.12
C ILE A 130 -5.13 -7.10 16.68
N LEU A 131 -6.18 -6.64 15.99
CA LEU A 131 -6.13 -6.25 14.59
C LEU A 131 -5.47 -4.89 14.36
N GLY A 132 -5.63 -3.95 15.32
CA GLY A 132 -5.12 -2.57 15.19
C GLY A 132 -3.61 -2.48 14.97
N PRO A 133 -2.77 -3.06 15.86
CA PRO A 133 -1.31 -3.04 15.71
C PRO A 133 -0.81 -3.72 14.42
N ARG A 134 -1.57 -4.66 13.87
CA ARG A 134 -1.25 -5.39 12.63
C ARG A 134 -1.76 -4.70 11.37
N GLY A 135 -2.48 -3.57 11.49
CA GLY A 135 -3.06 -2.87 10.36
C GLY A 135 -4.24 -3.57 9.69
N LEU A 136 -4.77 -4.64 10.30
CA LEU A 136 -5.87 -5.45 9.76
C LEU A 136 -7.26 -4.94 10.13
N MET A 137 -7.35 -3.87 10.94
CA MET A 137 -8.65 -3.33 11.38
C MET A 137 -9.41 -2.72 10.21
N PRO A 138 -10.63 -3.20 9.90
CA PRO A 138 -11.47 -2.63 8.84
C PRO A 138 -11.76 -1.15 9.10
N ASN A 139 -11.79 -0.36 8.01
CA ASN A 139 -12.03 1.08 8.11
C ASN A 139 -12.91 1.56 6.94
N PRO A 140 -13.97 2.36 7.21
CA PRO A 140 -14.81 2.92 6.16
C PRO A 140 -14.03 3.77 5.13
N LYS A 141 -13.01 4.50 5.59
CA LYS A 141 -12.19 5.36 4.70
C LYS A 141 -11.34 4.58 3.70
N THR A 142 -11.07 3.31 3.97
CA THR A 142 -10.34 2.41 3.06
C THR A 142 -11.28 1.52 2.25
N GLY A 143 -12.60 1.70 2.41
CA GLY A 143 -13.61 0.90 1.72
C GLY A 143 -13.65 -0.57 2.14
N THR A 144 -13.03 -0.91 3.29
CA THR A 144 -13.07 -2.26 3.85
C THR A 144 -14.28 -2.49 4.77
N VAL A 145 -15.06 -1.43 5.03
CA VAL A 145 -16.37 -1.51 5.68
C VAL A 145 -17.42 -1.06 4.67
N THR A 146 -18.15 -2.01 4.10
CA THR A 146 -19.13 -1.75 3.03
C THR A 146 -20.28 -2.74 3.07
N MET A 147 -21.43 -2.34 2.49
CA MET A 147 -22.55 -3.21 2.26
C MET A 147 -22.37 -4.05 0.97
N GLU A 148 -21.56 -3.58 0.03
CA GLU A 148 -21.26 -4.24 -1.25
C GLU A 148 -19.99 -5.09 -1.09
N VAL A 149 -20.16 -6.23 -0.43
CA VAL A 149 -19.02 -7.10 -0.08
C VAL A 149 -18.36 -7.69 -1.33
N GLY A 150 -19.16 -8.12 -2.31
CA GLY A 150 -18.67 -8.72 -3.54
C GLY A 150 -17.74 -7.81 -4.34
N ASN A 151 -18.14 -6.54 -4.51
CA ASN A 151 -17.31 -5.55 -5.20
C ASN A 151 -16.00 -5.26 -4.43
N ALA A 152 -16.09 -5.11 -3.10
CA ALA A 152 -14.92 -4.85 -2.28
C ALA A 152 -13.88 -6.00 -2.34
N VAL A 153 -14.33 -7.26 -2.34
CA VAL A 153 -13.44 -8.42 -2.50
C VAL A 153 -12.74 -8.41 -3.85
N LYS A 154 -13.48 -8.16 -4.93
CA LYS A 154 -12.92 -8.07 -6.29
C LYS A 154 -11.88 -6.97 -6.40
N GLU A 155 -12.15 -5.76 -5.88
CA GLU A 155 -11.22 -4.65 -5.88
C GLU A 155 -9.93 -4.95 -5.10
N VAL A 156 -10.05 -5.56 -3.91
CA VAL A 156 -8.88 -5.94 -3.11
C VAL A 156 -8.03 -6.98 -3.83
N LYS A 157 -8.65 -7.96 -4.49
CA LYS A 157 -7.94 -8.96 -5.31
C LYS A 157 -7.39 -8.39 -6.61
N ALA A 158 -8.02 -7.35 -7.18
CA ALA A 158 -7.52 -6.62 -8.34
C ALA A 158 -6.31 -5.74 -8.04
N GLY A 159 -5.92 -5.58 -6.76
CA GLY A 159 -4.72 -4.82 -6.39
C GLY A 159 -5.00 -3.47 -5.73
N LYS A 160 -6.15 -3.31 -5.09
CA LYS A 160 -6.44 -2.15 -4.24
C LYS A 160 -5.47 -2.14 -3.06
N ILE A 161 -4.78 -1.01 -2.89
CA ILE A 161 -3.90 -0.74 -1.76
C ILE A 161 -4.41 0.47 -0.98
N ASP A 162 -4.18 0.45 0.32
CA ASP A 162 -4.36 1.63 1.16
C ASP A 162 -3.01 2.27 1.45
N PHE A 163 -2.99 3.57 1.58
CA PHE A 163 -1.82 4.33 1.97
C PHE A 163 -2.18 5.38 3.02
N LYS A 164 -1.22 5.66 3.86
CA LYS A 164 -1.33 6.63 4.93
C LYS A 164 0.00 7.33 5.13
N VAL A 165 -0.06 8.64 5.37
CA VAL A 165 1.13 9.39 5.79
C VAL A 165 1.62 8.90 7.15
N ASP A 166 2.91 8.71 7.30
CA ASP A 166 3.57 8.36 8.55
C ASP A 166 3.77 9.58 9.48
N LYS A 167 4.42 9.39 10.62
CA LYS A 167 4.69 10.45 11.59
C LYS A 167 5.68 11.51 11.08
N THR A 168 6.44 11.20 10.03
CA THR A 168 7.46 12.07 9.43
C THR A 168 6.95 12.83 8.19
N GLY A 169 5.71 12.57 7.76
CA GLY A 169 5.12 13.21 6.58
C GLY A 169 5.35 12.44 5.30
N ILE A 170 5.79 11.19 5.36
CA ILE A 170 6.10 10.37 4.19
C ILE A 170 4.99 9.34 3.98
N VAL A 171 4.62 9.12 2.71
CA VAL A 171 3.78 8.00 2.27
C VAL A 171 4.68 6.90 1.72
N HIS A 172 4.47 5.67 2.18
CA HIS A 172 5.15 4.48 1.71
C HIS A 172 4.12 3.54 1.09
N ALA A 173 4.33 3.13 -0.17
CA ALA A 173 3.42 2.22 -0.84
C ALA A 173 4.17 1.29 -1.81
N ALA A 174 3.81 0.01 -1.81
CA ALA A 174 4.30 -0.95 -2.78
C ALA A 174 3.55 -0.79 -4.10
N ILE A 175 4.30 -0.59 -5.20
CA ILE A 175 3.76 -0.40 -6.55
C ILE A 175 3.88 -1.63 -7.44
N GLY A 176 4.58 -2.68 -7.00
CA GLY A 176 4.72 -3.92 -7.75
C GLY A 176 5.89 -4.77 -7.28
N LYS A 177 6.34 -5.62 -8.17
CA LYS A 177 7.49 -6.52 -8.01
C LYS A 177 8.55 -6.21 -9.04
N VAL A 178 9.79 -6.63 -8.78
CA VAL A 178 10.91 -6.51 -9.74
C VAL A 178 10.67 -7.33 -11.02
N SER A 179 9.86 -8.38 -10.94
CA SER A 179 9.40 -9.17 -12.09
C SER A 179 8.52 -8.40 -13.07
N PHE A 180 7.89 -7.28 -12.64
CA PHE A 180 7.08 -6.43 -13.52
C PHE A 180 7.97 -5.72 -14.55
N SER A 181 7.37 -5.39 -15.70
CA SER A 181 8.04 -4.53 -16.69
C SER A 181 8.16 -3.09 -16.16
N GLY A 182 9.13 -2.32 -16.68
CA GLY A 182 9.27 -0.92 -16.31
C GLY A 182 8.01 -0.10 -16.63
N ALA A 183 7.31 -0.43 -17.74
CA ALA A 183 6.05 0.21 -18.11
C ALA A 183 4.94 -0.07 -17.09
N GLN A 184 4.79 -1.30 -16.60
CA GLN A 184 3.81 -1.65 -15.57
C GLN A 184 4.08 -0.93 -14.24
N LEU A 185 5.35 -0.85 -13.84
CA LEU A 185 5.75 -0.09 -12.64
C LEU A 185 5.47 1.40 -12.80
N LEU A 186 5.71 1.94 -13.99
CA LEU A 186 5.44 3.34 -14.32
C LEU A 186 3.94 3.68 -14.23
N ASP A 187 3.08 2.83 -14.81
CA ASP A 187 1.63 3.03 -14.78
C ASP A 187 1.09 2.97 -13.35
N ASN A 188 1.53 1.97 -12.57
CA ASN A 188 1.17 1.86 -11.16
C ASN A 188 1.66 3.08 -10.34
N ALA A 189 2.88 3.55 -10.59
CA ALA A 189 3.44 4.71 -9.91
C ALA A 189 2.66 5.99 -10.23
N LYS A 190 2.31 6.22 -11.52
CA LYS A 190 1.50 7.37 -11.94
C LYS A 190 0.13 7.38 -11.28
N GLU A 191 -0.54 6.24 -11.23
CA GLU A 191 -1.87 6.14 -10.59
C GLU A 191 -1.80 6.45 -9.10
N LEU A 192 -0.79 5.91 -8.40
CA LEU A 192 -0.57 6.22 -6.98
C LEU A 192 -0.30 7.72 -6.76
N LEU A 193 0.59 8.32 -7.56
CA LEU A 193 0.94 9.73 -7.45
C LEU A 193 -0.26 10.64 -7.75
N SER A 194 -1.05 10.32 -8.76
CA SER A 194 -2.31 11.01 -9.08
C SER A 194 -3.31 10.94 -7.91
N ALA A 195 -3.44 9.75 -7.29
CA ALA A 195 -4.30 9.59 -6.13
C ALA A 195 -3.83 10.43 -4.93
N ILE A 196 -2.52 10.49 -4.69
CA ILE A 196 -1.93 11.32 -3.64
C ILE A 196 -2.17 12.81 -3.91
N LEU A 197 -1.98 13.28 -5.16
CA LEU A 197 -2.21 14.68 -5.56
C LEU A 197 -3.67 15.11 -5.37
N LYS A 198 -4.63 14.25 -5.71
CA LYS A 198 -6.07 14.50 -5.50
C LYS A 198 -6.43 14.69 -4.01
N LEU A 199 -5.66 14.09 -3.11
CA LEU A 199 -5.88 14.16 -1.66
C LEU A 199 -5.17 15.33 -0.98
N LYS A 200 -4.64 16.30 -1.74
CA LYS A 200 -3.97 17.49 -1.19
C LYS A 200 -4.89 18.23 -0.21
N PRO A 201 -4.50 18.40 1.07
CA PRO A 201 -5.29 19.14 2.03
C PRO A 201 -5.39 20.63 1.67
N GLN A 202 -6.59 21.20 1.75
CA GLN A 202 -6.80 22.64 1.50
C GLN A 202 -6.08 23.53 2.53
N ALA A 203 -5.88 23.02 3.75
CA ALA A 203 -5.19 23.73 4.82
C ALA A 203 -3.65 23.80 4.65
N LEU A 204 -3.12 23.16 3.62
CA LEU A 204 -1.68 23.14 3.37
C LEU A 204 -1.22 24.47 2.77
N LYS A 205 -0.22 25.07 3.40
CA LYS A 205 0.53 26.23 2.86
C LYS A 205 1.90 25.77 2.38
N GLY A 206 2.25 26.10 1.15
CA GLY A 206 3.55 25.76 0.55
C GLY A 206 3.52 24.51 -0.35
N THR A 207 4.70 23.94 -0.57
CA THR A 207 4.90 22.80 -1.48
C THR A 207 4.32 21.52 -0.89
N TYR A 208 3.44 20.85 -1.64
CA TYR A 208 2.81 19.61 -1.20
C TYR A 208 3.74 18.41 -1.33
N MET A 209 4.29 18.20 -2.54
CA MET A 209 5.23 17.10 -2.81
C MET A 209 6.65 17.63 -2.73
N LYS A 210 7.39 17.23 -1.69
CA LYS A 210 8.77 17.68 -1.45
C LYS A 210 9.81 16.82 -2.14
N GLY A 211 9.51 15.55 -2.33
CA GLY A 211 10.41 14.60 -2.97
C GLY A 211 9.77 13.25 -3.16
N VAL A 212 10.20 12.55 -4.17
CA VAL A 212 9.76 11.19 -4.51
C VAL A 212 10.99 10.32 -4.65
N ALA A 213 10.94 9.11 -4.12
CA ALA A 213 11.99 8.11 -4.28
C ALA A 213 11.38 6.73 -4.55
N ILE A 214 12.05 5.96 -5.40
CA ILE A 214 11.69 4.57 -5.69
C ILE A 214 12.81 3.65 -5.22
N CYS A 215 12.48 2.53 -4.62
CA CYS A 215 13.45 1.52 -4.25
C CYS A 215 12.89 0.11 -4.39
N SER A 216 13.75 -0.89 -4.43
CA SER A 216 13.35 -2.28 -4.22
C SER A 216 13.83 -2.77 -2.84
N THR A 217 13.26 -3.87 -2.37
CA THR A 217 13.65 -4.46 -1.08
C THR A 217 15.17 -4.62 -1.00
N MET A 218 15.79 -4.05 0.05
CA MET A 218 17.22 -4.04 0.31
C MET A 218 18.09 -3.17 -0.62
N SER A 219 17.55 -2.61 -1.72
CA SER A 219 18.29 -1.74 -2.64
C SER A 219 18.39 -0.30 -2.11
N PRO A 220 19.36 0.49 -2.58
CA PRO A 220 19.36 1.92 -2.30
C PRO A 220 18.19 2.61 -2.99
N GLY A 221 17.77 3.76 -2.44
CA GLY A 221 16.69 4.59 -3.01
C GLY A 221 17.20 5.42 -4.19
N ILE A 222 16.39 5.53 -5.23
CA ILE A 222 16.62 6.34 -6.43
C ILE A 222 15.70 7.55 -6.33
N THR A 223 16.26 8.75 -6.35
CA THR A 223 15.49 10.00 -6.28
C THR A 223 14.85 10.29 -7.64
N VAL A 224 13.56 10.62 -7.61
CA VAL A 224 12.76 10.94 -8.79
C VAL A 224 12.52 12.45 -8.85
N ASP A 225 12.67 13.04 -10.03
CA ASP A 225 12.33 14.44 -10.27
C ASP A 225 10.82 14.65 -10.12
N VAL A 226 10.44 15.46 -9.12
CA VAL A 226 9.04 15.77 -8.81
C VAL A 226 8.32 16.45 -9.98
N LYS A 227 9.04 17.25 -10.77
CA LYS A 227 8.46 17.91 -11.95
C LYS A 227 8.06 16.94 -13.06
N SER A 228 8.68 15.76 -13.10
CA SER A 228 8.34 14.72 -14.08
C SER A 228 7.07 13.96 -13.72
N VAL A 229 6.48 14.26 -12.56
CA VAL A 229 5.32 13.56 -11.98
C VAL A 229 4.05 14.43 -12.06
N GLU A 230 4.20 15.75 -12.11
CA GLU A 230 3.11 16.71 -12.34
C GLU A 230 2.72 16.76 -13.83
#